data_c20de21f834852531dcd6b6c21f5e340
#
_entry.id   c20de21f834852531dcd6b6c21f5e340
#
_cell.length_a   1.000
_cell.length_b   1.000
_cell.length_c   1.000
_cell.angle_alpha   90.00
_cell.angle_beta   90.00
_cell.angle_gamma   90.00
#
_symmetry.space_group_name_H-M   'P 1'
#
loop_
_entity.id
_entity.type
_entity.pdbx_description
1 polymer ?
#
loop_
_entity_poly.entity_id
_entity_poly.type
_entity_poly.pdbx_seq_one_letter_code
_entity_poly.pdbx_strand_id
1 'polypeptide(L)'
;SQYYSSGVPSTGIYSASFAIDQYVSESITSVGTLAQFAAASGSITFGQEWLSTDENVSYFSGSLTIDTQNNTITGVSKNIAVNITNMAPEYKNSDTPELKVFVRDLVAQHKSVRMPRILPSLILNQAYYRIRDPYVGKVLTPFVKNGNGTRISSRKDGMYFKPSFAHLPVGKSYTIDILVVENGIDRIYETNSIFRVNP
;
A
#
# COMPACT_ATOMS: atom_id res chain seq x y z
N SER A 1 11.46 -28.31 -14.93
CA SER A 1 10.23 -29.11 -14.92
C SER A 1 9.13 -28.45 -15.72
N GLN A 2 8.21 -29.26 -16.25
CA GLN A 2 7.04 -28.75 -16.98
C GLN A 2 6.08 -28.05 -16.02
N TYR A 3 5.54 -26.91 -16.43
CA TYR A 3 4.56 -26.18 -15.66
C TYR A 3 3.17 -26.83 -15.76
N TYR A 4 2.47 -26.95 -14.65
CA TYR A 4 1.11 -27.48 -14.55
C TYR A 4 0.12 -26.38 -14.14
N SER A 5 -0.93 -26.21 -14.92
CA SER A 5 -2.06 -25.35 -14.55
C SER A 5 -3.27 -26.24 -14.24
N SER A 6 -3.78 -26.16 -13.01
CA SER A 6 -4.92 -26.98 -12.54
C SER A 6 -4.71 -28.51 -12.73
N GLY A 7 -3.47 -28.98 -12.58
CA GLY A 7 -3.13 -30.40 -12.73
C GLY A 7 -2.93 -30.87 -14.18
N VAL A 8 -3.07 -29.99 -15.16
CA VAL A 8 -2.86 -30.29 -16.57
C VAL A 8 -1.52 -29.69 -17.02
N PRO A 9 -0.65 -30.46 -17.70
CA PRO A 9 0.62 -29.94 -18.21
C PRO A 9 0.37 -28.89 -19.29
N SER A 10 0.94 -27.71 -19.11
CA SER A 10 0.88 -26.62 -20.09
C SER A 10 2.00 -26.80 -21.10
N THR A 11 1.68 -27.11 -22.36
CA THR A 11 2.65 -27.33 -23.42
C THR A 11 3.43 -26.06 -23.72
N GLY A 12 4.77 -26.16 -23.74
CA GLY A 12 5.64 -25.03 -24.03
C GLY A 12 5.90 -24.07 -22.86
N ILE A 13 5.38 -24.37 -21.67
CA ILE A 13 5.66 -23.62 -20.46
C ILE A 13 6.50 -24.48 -19.51
N TYR A 14 7.66 -23.97 -19.15
CA TYR A 14 8.60 -24.63 -18.24
C TYR A 14 8.86 -23.72 -17.04
N SER A 15 9.03 -24.31 -15.87
CA SER A 15 9.38 -23.59 -14.64
C SER A 15 10.56 -24.26 -13.95
N ALA A 16 11.43 -23.45 -13.41
CA ALA A 16 12.49 -23.87 -12.52
C ALA A 16 12.47 -23.01 -11.26
N SER A 17 12.69 -23.61 -10.12
CA SER A 17 12.85 -22.92 -8.84
C SER A 17 14.25 -23.23 -8.31
N PHE A 18 14.90 -22.21 -7.79
CA PHE A 18 16.18 -22.34 -7.13
C PHE A 18 16.20 -21.53 -5.85
N ALA A 19 16.98 -21.98 -4.88
CA ALA A 19 17.20 -21.25 -3.64
C ALA A 19 18.60 -20.62 -3.69
N ILE A 20 18.69 -19.37 -3.25
CA ILE A 20 20.00 -18.72 -3.03
C ILE A 20 20.45 -19.12 -1.63
N ASP A 21 21.43 -20.00 -1.57
CA ASP A 21 22.01 -20.43 -0.30
C ASP A 21 23.03 -19.39 0.22
N GLN A 22 23.31 -19.46 1.50
CA GLN A 22 24.36 -18.68 2.15
C GLN A 22 25.77 -19.12 1.72
N TYR A 23 25.89 -20.28 1.10
CA TYR A 23 27.17 -20.84 0.67
C TYR A 23 27.48 -20.42 -0.75
N VAL A 24 28.68 -19.94 -0.96
CA VAL A 24 29.22 -19.51 -2.24
C VAL A 24 30.08 -20.60 -2.81
N SER A 25 29.93 -20.89 -4.09
CA SER A 25 30.93 -21.68 -4.82
C SER A 25 32.26 -20.91 -4.85
N GLU A 26 33.36 -21.63 -4.93
CA GLU A 26 34.76 -21.14 -4.81
C GLU A 26 35.15 -19.95 -5.73
N SER A 27 34.33 -19.61 -6.69
CA SER A 27 34.60 -18.54 -7.67
C SER A 27 34.29 -17.12 -7.20
N ILE A 28 33.65 -16.94 -6.02
CA ILE A 28 33.34 -15.60 -5.48
C ILE A 28 34.12 -15.43 -4.16
N THR A 29 35.44 -15.43 -4.30
CA THR A 29 36.36 -15.59 -3.15
C THR A 29 36.55 -14.36 -2.26
N SER A 30 36.09 -13.17 -2.65
CA SER A 30 36.39 -11.95 -1.88
C SER A 30 35.35 -11.53 -0.87
N VAL A 31 34.12 -12.04 -0.90
CA VAL A 31 32.99 -11.55 -0.10
C VAL A 31 32.33 -12.62 0.77
N GLY A 32 32.72 -13.89 0.64
CA GLY A 32 32.27 -14.98 1.53
C GLY A 32 30.93 -15.62 1.18
N THR A 33 29.81 -14.93 1.11
CA THR A 33 28.48 -15.48 0.79
C THR A 33 27.75 -14.69 -0.29
N LEU A 34 26.84 -15.34 -1.03
CA LEU A 34 26.00 -14.65 -2.01
C LEU A 34 25.20 -13.50 -1.38
N ALA A 35 24.73 -13.68 -0.17
CA ALA A 35 24.02 -12.64 0.57
C ALA A 35 24.91 -11.42 0.88
N GLN A 36 26.19 -11.65 1.24
CA GLN A 36 27.16 -10.57 1.46
C GLN A 36 27.55 -9.88 0.16
N PHE A 37 27.70 -10.65 -0.92
CA PHE A 37 27.95 -10.08 -2.24
C PHE A 37 26.78 -9.22 -2.71
N ALA A 38 25.55 -9.73 -2.58
CA ALA A 38 24.35 -8.99 -2.90
C ALA A 38 24.24 -7.69 -2.10
N ALA A 39 24.53 -7.74 -0.79
CA ALA A 39 24.50 -6.56 0.08
C ALA A 39 25.54 -5.50 -0.32
N ALA A 40 26.71 -5.93 -0.79
CA ALA A 40 27.78 -5.04 -1.22
C ALA A 40 27.53 -4.43 -2.62
N SER A 41 26.96 -5.22 -3.53
CA SER A 41 26.77 -4.82 -4.94
C SER A 41 25.38 -4.25 -5.24
N GLY A 42 24.41 -4.42 -4.32
CA GLY A 42 23.02 -4.02 -4.52
C GLY A 42 22.21 -4.97 -5.39
N SER A 43 22.83 -5.80 -6.21
CA SER A 43 22.17 -6.79 -7.07
C SER A 43 23.13 -7.95 -7.41
N ILE A 44 22.54 -9.08 -7.76
CA ILE A 44 23.26 -10.23 -8.32
C ILE A 44 22.66 -10.56 -9.68
N THR A 45 23.52 -10.72 -10.69
CA THR A 45 23.09 -11.15 -12.01
C THR A 45 23.57 -12.59 -12.26
N PHE A 46 22.63 -13.49 -12.57
CA PHE A 46 22.88 -14.87 -12.93
C PHE A 46 22.73 -15.04 -14.43
N GLY A 47 23.63 -15.81 -15.04
CA GLY A 47 23.42 -16.34 -16.38
C GLY A 47 22.30 -17.39 -16.34
N GLN A 48 21.35 -17.28 -17.23
CA GLN A 48 20.23 -18.22 -17.37
C GLN A 48 20.31 -18.89 -18.74
N GLU A 49 20.34 -20.21 -18.77
CA GLU A 49 20.30 -20.98 -20.00
C GLU A 49 19.31 -22.14 -19.87
N TRP A 50 18.46 -22.31 -20.87
CA TRP A 50 17.48 -23.39 -20.94
C TRP A 50 17.89 -24.32 -22.06
N LEU A 51 18.32 -25.51 -21.70
CA LEU A 51 18.87 -26.51 -22.62
C LEU A 51 17.89 -27.67 -22.79
N SER A 52 18.03 -28.41 -23.91
CA SER A 52 17.44 -29.73 -24.05
C SER A 52 18.05 -30.70 -23.04
N THR A 53 17.39 -31.83 -22.82
CA THR A 53 17.85 -32.84 -21.82
C THR A 53 19.19 -33.42 -22.14
N ASP A 54 19.56 -33.43 -23.42
CA ASP A 54 20.86 -33.89 -23.97
C ASP A 54 21.88 -32.75 -24.12
N GLU A 55 21.53 -31.53 -23.65
CA GLU A 55 22.38 -30.33 -23.65
C GLU A 55 22.87 -29.87 -25.06
N ASN A 56 22.31 -30.45 -26.13
CA ASN A 56 22.73 -30.12 -27.50
C ASN A 56 21.98 -28.91 -28.10
N VAL A 57 20.85 -28.54 -27.53
CA VAL A 57 20.04 -27.44 -28.05
C VAL A 57 19.76 -26.44 -26.92
N SER A 58 20.16 -25.19 -27.11
CA SER A 58 19.80 -24.09 -26.26
C SER A 58 18.50 -23.47 -26.77
N TYR A 59 17.46 -23.51 -25.96
CA TYR A 59 16.16 -22.90 -26.22
C TYR A 59 16.11 -21.44 -25.85
N PHE A 60 16.86 -21.06 -24.81
CA PHE A 60 16.91 -19.69 -24.34
C PHE A 60 18.20 -19.44 -23.57
N SER A 61 18.83 -18.32 -23.84
CA SER A 61 19.95 -17.79 -23.08
C SER A 61 19.66 -16.34 -22.69
N GLY A 62 19.89 -15.98 -21.43
CA GLY A 62 19.64 -14.64 -20.95
C GLY A 62 20.27 -14.39 -19.58
N SER A 63 19.92 -13.29 -18.97
CA SER A 63 20.35 -12.94 -17.61
C SER A 63 19.16 -12.71 -16.70
N LEU A 64 19.27 -13.18 -15.45
CA LEU A 64 18.34 -12.90 -14.39
C LEU A 64 19.06 -12.04 -13.35
N THR A 65 18.60 -10.81 -13.17
CA THR A 65 19.11 -9.91 -12.14
C THR A 65 18.18 -9.95 -10.94
N ILE A 66 18.74 -10.24 -9.78
CA ILE A 66 18.03 -10.21 -8.50
C ILE A 66 18.57 -9.01 -7.72
N ASP A 67 17.75 -8.00 -7.54
CA ASP A 67 18.09 -6.86 -6.72
C ASP A 67 17.95 -7.23 -5.25
N THR A 68 18.94 -6.86 -4.45
CA THR A 68 18.75 -6.89 -3.01
C THR A 68 17.69 -5.85 -2.69
N GLN A 69 16.53 -6.34 -2.29
CA GLN A 69 15.62 -5.44 -1.62
C GLN A 69 16.35 -4.91 -0.39
N ASN A 70 16.70 -3.64 -0.43
CA ASN A 70 17.03 -2.90 0.77
C ASN A 70 15.76 -2.88 1.63
N ASN A 71 15.48 -4.02 2.23
CA ASN A 71 14.55 -4.13 3.34
C ASN A 71 15.16 -3.47 4.59
N THR A 72 15.74 -2.32 4.42
CA THR A 72 15.67 -1.36 5.47
C THR A 72 14.19 -1.03 5.56
N ILE A 73 13.46 -1.85 6.29
CA ILE A 73 12.20 -1.44 6.93
C ILE A 73 12.62 -0.29 7.86
N THR A 74 13.02 0.81 7.30
CA THR A 74 13.25 2.09 7.99
C THR A 74 11.92 2.77 8.30
N GLY A 75 10.83 2.09 8.08
CA GLY A 75 9.52 2.45 8.54
C GLY A 75 8.99 1.29 9.35
N VAL A 76 9.18 1.31 10.65
CA VAL A 76 8.20 0.70 11.54
C VAL A 76 6.87 1.26 11.05
N SER A 77 6.10 0.41 10.38
CA SER A 77 4.76 0.77 9.93
C SER A 77 4.04 1.41 11.12
N LYS A 78 3.88 2.73 11.08
CA LYS A 78 3.21 3.45 12.16
C LYS A 78 1.84 2.84 12.33
N ASN A 79 1.57 2.32 13.51
CA ASN A 79 0.23 1.89 13.85
C ASN A 79 -0.58 3.15 14.16
N ILE A 80 -1.33 3.63 13.20
CA ILE A 80 -2.08 4.88 13.29
C ILE A 80 -3.59 4.60 13.35
N ALA A 81 -4.28 5.39 14.14
CA ALA A 81 -5.73 5.52 14.06
C ALA A 81 -6.08 6.75 13.22
N VAL A 82 -7.02 6.59 12.31
CA VAL A 82 -7.49 7.63 11.41
C VAL A 82 -8.99 7.79 11.59
N ASN A 83 -9.45 8.98 11.97
CA ASN A 83 -10.85 9.27 12.22
C ASN A 83 -11.27 10.60 11.57
N ILE A 84 -12.55 10.70 11.19
CA ILE A 84 -13.17 11.96 10.77
C ILE A 84 -13.91 12.54 11.98
N THR A 85 -13.53 13.73 12.42
CA THR A 85 -13.95 14.27 13.71
C THR A 85 -15.24 15.10 13.69
N ASN A 86 -15.61 15.62 12.52
CA ASN A 86 -16.74 16.55 12.38
C ASN A 86 -17.77 16.08 11.34
N MET A 87 -17.93 14.77 11.19
CA MET A 87 -18.94 14.23 10.29
C MET A 87 -20.33 14.39 10.93
N ALA A 88 -21.26 14.96 10.17
CA ALA A 88 -22.67 14.99 10.54
C ALA A 88 -23.37 13.69 10.09
N PRO A 89 -24.46 13.27 10.73
CA PRO A 89 -25.21 12.09 10.32
C PRO A 89 -25.96 12.27 9.01
N GLU A 90 -26.26 13.52 8.62
CA GLU A 90 -27.02 13.84 7.40
C GLU A 90 -26.43 15.06 6.69
N TYR A 91 -26.48 15.01 5.36
CA TYR A 91 -26.08 16.11 4.47
C TYR A 91 -27.09 16.24 3.33
N LYS A 92 -27.19 17.43 2.74
CA LYS A 92 -27.89 17.61 1.47
C LYS A 92 -26.98 17.24 0.32
N ASN A 93 -27.56 16.83 -0.80
CA ASN A 93 -26.77 16.53 -1.99
C ASN A 93 -26.02 17.74 -2.56
N SER A 94 -26.48 18.96 -2.28
CA SER A 94 -25.81 20.22 -2.64
C SER A 94 -24.65 20.60 -1.74
N ASP A 95 -24.48 19.91 -0.59
CA ASP A 95 -23.49 20.28 0.40
C ASP A 95 -22.07 19.88 -0.04
N THR A 96 -21.11 20.73 0.34
CA THR A 96 -19.68 20.49 0.21
C THR A 96 -19.01 20.76 1.56
N PRO A 97 -19.26 19.90 2.58
CA PRO A 97 -18.72 20.13 3.92
C PRO A 97 -17.19 20.03 3.95
N GLU A 98 -16.58 20.83 4.81
CA GLU A 98 -15.16 20.64 5.14
C GLU A 98 -15.06 19.61 6.26
N LEU A 99 -14.61 18.41 5.91
CA LEU A 99 -14.40 17.32 6.86
C LEU A 99 -12.96 17.32 7.37
N LYS A 100 -12.81 17.18 8.70
CA LYS A 100 -11.52 17.19 9.39
C LYS A 100 -11.09 15.76 9.70
N VAL A 101 -9.85 15.44 9.36
CA VAL A 101 -9.23 14.13 9.61
C VAL A 101 -8.27 14.26 10.79
N PHE A 102 -8.50 13.45 11.81
CA PHE A 102 -7.60 13.31 12.94
C PHE A 102 -6.83 12.01 12.84
N VAL A 103 -5.51 12.10 12.92
CA VAL A 103 -4.62 10.96 12.83
C VAL A 103 -3.77 10.90 14.10
N ARG A 104 -3.78 9.74 14.75
CA ARG A 104 -3.02 9.49 15.97
C ARG A 104 -2.07 8.30 15.79
N ASP A 105 -0.85 8.44 16.24
CA ASP A 105 0.07 7.32 16.39
C ASP A 105 -0.29 6.54 17.65
N LEU A 106 -0.59 5.25 17.50
CA LEU A 106 -0.97 4.36 18.60
C LEU A 106 0.23 3.79 19.36
N VAL A 107 1.42 3.87 18.76
CA VAL A 107 2.67 3.39 19.38
C VAL A 107 3.37 4.48 20.18
N ALA A 108 3.04 5.75 19.92
CA ALA A 108 3.65 6.86 20.62
C ALA A 108 3.38 6.79 22.14
N GLN A 109 4.46 6.67 22.90
CA GLN A 109 4.36 6.70 24.36
C GLN A 109 3.99 8.10 24.82
N HIS A 110 2.84 8.23 25.47
CA HIS A 110 2.42 9.48 26.10
C HIS A 110 2.89 9.52 27.55
N LYS A 111 3.75 10.48 27.86
CA LYS A 111 4.05 10.77 29.27
C LYS A 111 2.79 11.27 29.96
N SER A 112 2.46 10.67 31.07
CA SER A 112 1.39 11.18 31.93
C SER A 112 1.72 12.59 32.40
N VAL A 113 0.80 13.53 32.19
CA VAL A 113 0.94 14.93 32.63
C VAL A 113 -0.29 15.32 33.46
N ARG A 114 -0.07 16.17 34.44
CA ARG A 114 -1.12 16.63 35.35
C ARG A 114 -2.19 17.53 34.70
N MET A 115 -1.87 18.11 33.53
CA MET A 115 -2.79 18.97 32.79
C MET A 115 -3.30 18.27 31.52
N PRO A 116 -4.59 18.43 31.18
CA PRO A 116 -5.12 17.97 29.90
C PRO A 116 -4.30 18.56 28.74
N ARG A 117 -3.90 17.72 27.81
CA ARG A 117 -3.22 18.15 26.58
C ARG A 117 -4.09 17.88 25.37
N ILE A 118 -4.19 18.85 24.48
CA ILE A 118 -4.71 18.63 23.15
C ILE A 118 -3.60 17.92 22.37
N LEU A 119 -3.86 16.68 21.96
CA LEU A 119 -2.92 15.94 21.13
C LEU A 119 -2.95 16.50 19.70
N PRO A 120 -1.81 16.88 19.13
CA PRO A 120 -1.77 17.30 17.75
C PRO A 120 -2.07 16.12 16.83
N SER A 121 -2.81 16.36 15.75
CA SER A 121 -3.00 15.37 14.69
C SER A 121 -1.70 15.21 13.91
N LEU A 122 -1.36 13.95 13.57
CA LEU A 122 -0.29 13.69 12.63
C LEU A 122 -0.71 14.17 11.23
N ILE A 123 0.23 14.72 10.50
CA ILE A 123 0.04 15.10 9.10
C ILE A 123 0.65 14.00 8.23
N LEU A 124 -0.17 13.45 7.35
CA LEU A 124 0.23 12.43 6.40
C LEU A 124 0.59 13.09 5.06
N ASN A 125 1.69 12.68 4.45
CA ASN A 125 2.17 13.27 3.19
C ASN A 125 1.26 12.95 2.02
N GLN A 126 0.73 11.72 1.99
CA GLN A 126 -0.16 11.25 0.94
C GLN A 126 -1.35 10.51 1.56
N ALA A 127 -2.50 11.15 1.48
CA ALA A 127 -3.76 10.57 1.94
C ALA A 127 -4.88 10.95 0.96
N TYR A 128 -5.80 10.01 0.75
CA TYR A 128 -6.91 10.13 -0.17
C TYR A 128 -8.19 9.61 0.47
N TYR A 129 -9.34 10.13 0.07
CA TYR A 129 -10.63 9.62 0.53
C TYR A 129 -11.38 8.91 -0.59
N ARG A 130 -12.24 7.97 -0.24
CA ARG A 130 -13.25 7.38 -1.11
C ARG A 130 -14.61 7.37 -0.43
N ILE A 131 -15.67 7.37 -1.22
CA ILE A 131 -17.04 7.23 -0.72
C ILE A 131 -17.61 5.92 -1.26
N ARG A 132 -18.15 5.09 -0.37
CA ARG A 132 -18.78 3.83 -0.74
C ARG A 132 -20.12 3.62 0.00
N ASP A 133 -20.94 2.75 -0.55
CA ASP A 133 -22.11 2.21 0.13
C ASP A 133 -21.65 1.26 1.25
N PRO A 134 -22.03 1.48 2.52
CA PRO A 134 -21.59 0.67 3.63
C PRO A 134 -22.12 -0.76 3.62
N TYR A 135 -23.26 -1.01 2.96
CA TYR A 135 -23.93 -2.30 2.95
C TYR A 135 -23.54 -3.18 1.77
N VAL A 136 -23.44 -2.58 0.59
CA VAL A 136 -23.13 -3.30 -0.66
C VAL A 136 -21.63 -3.22 -1.00
N GLY A 137 -20.90 -2.30 -0.38
CA GLY A 137 -19.47 -2.07 -0.67
C GLY A 137 -19.22 -1.36 -2.00
N LYS A 138 -20.28 -0.95 -2.72
CA LYS A 138 -20.13 -0.26 -4.00
C LYS A 138 -19.43 1.08 -3.81
N VAL A 139 -18.34 1.28 -4.55
CA VAL A 139 -17.59 2.53 -4.55
C VAL A 139 -18.26 3.51 -5.52
N LEU A 140 -18.58 4.72 -5.02
CA LEU A 140 -19.17 5.81 -5.80
C LEU A 140 -18.12 6.86 -6.15
N THR A 141 -17.25 7.18 -5.21
CA THR A 141 -16.08 8.04 -5.43
C THR A 141 -14.83 7.23 -5.15
N PRO A 142 -14.05 6.83 -6.16
CA PRO A 142 -12.83 6.03 -5.96
C PRO A 142 -11.67 6.91 -5.46
N PHE A 143 -10.63 6.27 -4.92
CA PHE A 143 -9.35 6.95 -4.66
C PHE A 143 -8.71 7.40 -5.99
N VAL A 144 -8.36 8.67 -6.09
CA VAL A 144 -7.66 9.23 -7.26
C VAL A 144 -6.26 9.66 -6.85
N LYS A 145 -5.26 8.78 -7.09
CA LYS A 145 -3.85 9.05 -6.73
C LYS A 145 -3.16 9.98 -7.72
N ASN A 146 -3.53 9.91 -8.99
CA ASN A 146 -2.90 10.68 -10.08
C ASN A 146 -3.51 12.06 -10.26
N GLY A 147 -4.22 12.56 -9.27
CA GLY A 147 -4.87 13.87 -9.29
C GLY A 147 -5.23 14.34 -7.90
N ASN A 148 -5.74 15.56 -7.82
CA ASN A 148 -6.10 16.18 -6.54
C ASN A 148 -7.57 15.95 -6.14
N GLY A 149 -8.35 15.23 -6.97
CA GLY A 149 -9.80 15.11 -6.78
C GLY A 149 -10.24 14.50 -5.45
N THR A 150 -9.48 13.54 -4.94
CA THR A 150 -9.76 12.91 -3.65
C THR A 150 -8.61 13.02 -2.65
N ARG A 151 -7.62 13.87 -2.93
CA ARG A 151 -6.49 14.09 -2.05
C ARG A 151 -6.93 14.87 -0.80
N ILE A 152 -6.44 14.45 0.35
CA ILE A 152 -6.65 15.14 1.62
C ILE A 152 -5.58 16.23 1.75
N SER A 153 -6.02 17.44 2.05
CA SER A 153 -5.18 18.61 2.25
C SER A 153 -4.78 18.77 3.71
N SER A 154 -3.70 19.48 3.97
CA SER A 154 -3.22 19.77 5.33
C SER A 154 -3.14 21.27 5.59
N ARG A 155 -3.43 21.65 6.85
CA ARG A 155 -3.23 22.98 7.42
C ARG A 155 -2.44 22.85 8.72
N LYS A 156 -2.11 23.98 9.31
CA LYS A 156 -1.40 24.03 10.60
C LYS A 156 -2.12 23.29 11.74
N ASP A 157 -3.45 23.24 11.68
CA ASP A 157 -4.35 22.65 12.69
C ASP A 157 -4.77 21.20 12.38
N GLY A 158 -4.30 20.63 11.27
CA GLY A 158 -4.60 19.25 10.91
C GLY A 158 -4.89 19.03 9.42
N MET A 159 -5.52 17.92 9.12
CA MET A 159 -5.85 17.51 7.75
C MET A 159 -7.34 17.70 7.50
N TYR A 160 -7.70 18.04 6.25
CA TYR A 160 -9.10 18.26 5.86
C TYR A 160 -9.31 17.96 4.38
N PHE A 161 -10.57 17.72 4.01
CA PHE A 161 -11.00 17.58 2.62
C PHE A 161 -12.44 18.06 2.45
N LYS A 162 -12.82 18.36 1.22
CA LYS A 162 -14.16 18.87 0.86
C LYS A 162 -14.78 17.93 -0.18
N PRO A 163 -15.53 16.90 0.24
CA PRO A 163 -16.22 16.06 -0.71
C PRO A 163 -17.42 16.78 -1.30
N SER A 164 -17.72 16.54 -2.57
CA SER A 164 -18.98 16.95 -3.19
C SER A 164 -19.95 15.76 -3.15
N PHE A 165 -21.15 15.99 -2.69
CA PHE A 165 -22.18 14.95 -2.62
C PHE A 165 -23.16 15.00 -3.79
N ALA A 166 -23.00 15.95 -4.72
CA ALA A 166 -23.94 16.17 -5.85
C ALA A 166 -24.14 14.94 -6.76
N HIS A 167 -23.15 14.05 -6.82
CA HIS A 167 -23.20 12.83 -7.63
C HIS A 167 -23.72 11.61 -6.87
N LEU A 168 -24.01 11.75 -5.57
CA LEU A 168 -24.48 10.65 -4.74
C LEU A 168 -26.01 10.53 -4.83
N PRO A 169 -26.55 9.32 -5.04
CA PRO A 169 -27.98 9.09 -4.96
C PRO A 169 -28.56 9.50 -3.60
N VAL A 170 -29.65 10.27 -3.63
CA VAL A 170 -30.32 10.73 -2.42
C VAL A 170 -31.10 9.58 -1.71
N GLY A 171 -31.31 9.74 -0.41
CA GLY A 171 -32.05 8.78 0.41
C GLY A 171 -31.25 7.55 0.82
N LYS A 172 -29.95 7.50 0.49
CA LYS A 172 -29.05 6.39 0.85
C LYS A 172 -28.03 6.80 1.87
N SER A 173 -27.46 5.77 2.50
CA SER A 173 -26.36 5.92 3.46
C SER A 173 -25.02 5.62 2.81
N TYR A 174 -23.98 6.32 3.25
CA TYR A 174 -22.62 6.24 2.73
C TYR A 174 -21.61 6.21 3.87
N THR A 175 -20.44 5.70 3.56
CA THR A 175 -19.27 5.76 4.45
C THR A 175 -18.05 6.28 3.69
N ILE A 176 -17.12 6.85 4.42
CA ILE A 176 -15.87 7.38 3.88
C ILE A 176 -14.72 6.54 4.41
N ASP A 177 -13.89 6.03 3.50
CA ASP A 177 -12.64 5.39 3.87
C ASP A 177 -11.46 6.28 3.47
N ILE A 178 -10.38 6.15 4.20
CA ILE A 178 -9.15 6.93 3.98
C ILE A 178 -8.03 5.98 3.57
N LEU A 179 -7.43 6.25 2.42
CA LEU A 179 -6.23 5.60 1.95
C LEU A 179 -5.03 6.44 2.38
N VAL A 180 -4.08 5.82 3.03
CA VAL A 180 -2.79 6.40 3.39
C VAL A 180 -1.71 5.69 2.58
N VAL A 181 -0.86 6.46 1.92
CA VAL A 181 0.31 5.94 1.22
C VAL A 181 1.55 6.31 2.03
N GLU A 182 2.22 5.33 2.58
CA GLU A 182 3.43 5.51 3.37
C GLU A 182 4.52 4.55 2.86
N ASN A 183 5.66 5.10 2.48
CA ASN A 183 6.79 4.34 1.89
C ASN A 183 6.39 3.45 0.69
N GLY A 184 5.49 3.93 -0.16
CA GLY A 184 4.98 3.19 -1.30
C GLY A 184 3.95 2.10 -0.99
N ILE A 185 3.61 1.91 0.28
CA ILE A 185 2.61 0.94 0.73
C ILE A 185 1.27 1.63 0.93
N ASP A 186 0.23 1.06 0.34
CA ASP A 186 -1.15 1.52 0.48
C ASP A 186 -1.82 0.87 1.68
N ARG A 187 -2.44 1.69 2.53
CA ARG A 187 -3.27 1.23 3.63
C ARG A 187 -4.60 1.92 3.63
N ILE A 188 -5.67 1.14 3.73
CA ILE A 188 -7.03 1.66 3.78
C ILE A 188 -7.50 1.61 5.24
N TYR A 189 -7.98 2.74 5.72
CA TYR A 189 -8.59 2.90 7.04
C TYR A 189 -10.08 3.13 6.85
N GLU A 190 -10.88 2.19 7.33
CA GLU A 190 -12.32 2.32 7.37
C GLU A 190 -12.71 3.15 8.59
N THR A 191 -13.33 4.30 8.34
CA THR A 191 -13.70 5.20 9.46
C THR A 191 -14.95 4.75 10.19
N ASN A 192 -15.72 3.82 9.61
CA ASN A 192 -17.00 3.32 10.11
C ASN A 192 -18.05 4.41 10.42
N SER A 193 -17.80 5.62 9.96
CA SER A 193 -18.72 6.75 10.11
C SER A 193 -19.72 6.73 8.96
N ILE A 194 -20.98 6.56 9.28
CA ILE A 194 -22.07 6.48 8.30
C ILE A 194 -22.81 7.80 8.28
N PHE A 195 -23.10 8.33 7.09
CA PHE A 195 -23.92 9.52 6.87
C PHE A 195 -24.96 9.25 5.78
N ARG A 196 -26.04 10.00 5.81
CA ARG A 196 -27.13 9.93 4.83
C ARG A 196 -27.12 11.19 3.94
N VAL A 197 -27.44 11.01 2.66
CA VAL A 197 -27.61 12.11 1.71
C VAL A 197 -29.09 12.31 1.45
N ASN A 198 -29.57 13.51 1.75
CA ASN A 198 -30.94 13.96 1.53
C ASN A 198 -31.02 14.91 0.33
N PRO A 199 -32.20 15.14 -0.24
CA PRO A 199 -32.40 16.11 -1.33
C PRO A 199 -31.98 17.53 -0.99
#